data_d4108fe8b71305b74a768413ac5e0f72
#
_entry.id   d4108fe8b71305b74a768413ac5e0f72
#
_cell.length_a   1.000
_cell.length_b   1.000
_cell.length_c   1.000
_cell.angle_alpha   90.00
_cell.angle_beta   90.00
_cell.angle_gamma   90.00
#
_symmetry.space_group_name_H-M   'P 1'
#
loop_
_entity.id
_entity.type
_entity.pdbx_description
1 polymer ?
#
loop_
_entity_poly.entity_id
_entity_poly.type
_entity_poly.pdbx_seq_one_letter_code
_entity_poly.pdbx_strand_id
1 'polypeptide(L)'
;MFIAIAGLFLSSFSLLVIQSVMGGLQSGLILRSKNVLGHGYMDLARDESFQKIFKTLDEREVSFYPEYELELMAKKGNHLSPVILRGVDFKRGVPPFLAKKDLEGVVLGSELSGLINAYFGSQVQFISPSHLDRLFGDVPRYITEEVSDFYMSELTEVDSIYAWTRVELLQNLVRKRVFNKIRFFSESSFESAKELFPNKKFVSWEEQNQSLVWALGLETNVMLFLFVSMTLLVALCITSGFLIFYDKIKMDLMSLWVLGKSKKEVLRLSFVFTQLLSMFFCFVGLVAGLALLGILSSNQINFMPDFFVERSIPVKVTVSGLVSSFLIPYAVASVFSYFSFSFFKKENVSFITNIRKVV
;
A
#
# COMPACT_ATOMS: atom_id res chain seq x y z
N MET A 1 32.45 18.66 7.35
CA MET A 1 31.65 19.17 6.23
C MET A 1 31.26 18.07 5.26
N PHE A 2 32.20 17.22 4.77
CA PHE A 2 31.89 16.13 3.84
C PHE A 2 30.82 15.15 4.36
N ILE A 3 30.93 14.71 5.62
CA ILE A 3 29.97 13.80 6.25
C ILE A 3 28.55 14.41 6.33
N ALA A 4 28.45 15.70 6.64
CA ALA A 4 27.17 16.40 6.69
C ALA A 4 26.50 16.48 5.30
N ILE A 5 27.30 16.79 4.29
CA ILE A 5 26.86 16.84 2.88
C ILE A 5 26.39 15.47 2.41
N ALA A 6 27.21 14.43 2.64
CA ALA A 6 26.86 13.05 2.32
C ALA A 6 25.58 12.59 3.04
N GLY A 7 25.39 13.01 4.30
CA GLY A 7 24.20 12.75 5.07
C GLY A 7 22.92 13.36 4.47
N LEU A 8 22.96 14.62 4.03
CA LEU A 8 21.82 15.28 3.38
C LEU A 8 21.45 14.64 2.04
N PHE A 9 22.47 14.38 1.23
CA PHE A 9 22.30 13.66 -0.03
C PHE A 9 21.64 12.30 0.21
N LEU A 10 22.21 11.50 1.11
CA LEU A 10 21.72 10.14 1.39
C LEU A 10 20.31 10.15 2.00
N SER A 11 20.01 11.12 2.87
CA SER A 11 18.69 11.25 3.48
C SER A 11 17.59 11.53 2.44
N SER A 12 17.80 12.51 1.55
CA SER A 12 16.84 12.83 0.49
C SER A 12 16.70 11.68 -0.53
N PHE A 13 17.82 11.07 -0.93
CA PHE A 13 17.87 9.93 -1.83
C PHE A 13 17.11 8.72 -1.26
N SER A 14 17.47 8.28 -0.04
CA SER A 14 16.87 7.09 0.57
C SER A 14 15.38 7.26 0.83
N LEU A 15 14.97 8.45 1.29
CA LEU A 15 13.57 8.73 1.58
C LEU A 15 12.71 8.64 0.32
N LEU A 16 13.18 9.19 -0.81
CA LEU A 16 12.49 9.09 -2.08
C LEU A 16 12.39 7.64 -2.58
N VAL A 17 13.51 6.92 -2.57
CA VAL A 17 13.57 5.54 -3.08
C VAL A 17 12.64 4.63 -2.29
N ILE A 18 12.74 4.67 -0.96
CA ILE A 18 11.94 3.76 -0.11
C ILE A 18 10.44 4.11 -0.18
N GLN A 19 10.07 5.39 -0.15
CA GLN A 19 8.66 5.78 -0.30
C GLN A 19 8.09 5.35 -1.66
N SER A 20 8.85 5.46 -2.74
CA SER A 20 8.39 5.12 -4.09
C SER A 20 8.26 3.61 -4.27
N VAL A 21 9.20 2.81 -3.78
CA VAL A 21 9.14 1.34 -3.82
C VAL A 21 8.01 0.84 -2.93
N MET A 22 7.90 1.36 -1.70
CA MET A 22 6.86 0.95 -0.76
C MET A 22 5.46 1.31 -1.27
N GLY A 23 5.29 2.53 -1.79
CA GLY A 23 4.04 2.95 -2.42
C GLY A 23 3.69 2.11 -3.65
N GLY A 24 4.68 1.62 -4.38
CA GLY A 24 4.50 0.67 -5.49
C GLY A 24 3.97 -0.68 -4.99
N LEU A 25 4.64 -1.29 -4.00
CA LEU A 25 4.24 -2.56 -3.40
C LEU A 25 2.83 -2.50 -2.81
N GLN A 26 2.52 -1.49 -2.00
CA GLN A 26 1.19 -1.29 -1.42
C GLN A 26 0.11 -1.12 -2.49
N SER A 27 0.38 -0.31 -3.53
CA SER A 27 -0.55 -0.12 -4.64
C SER A 27 -0.78 -1.42 -5.42
N GLY A 28 0.25 -2.23 -5.61
CA GLY A 28 0.16 -3.56 -6.24
C GLY A 28 -0.73 -4.51 -5.45
N LEU A 29 -0.53 -4.61 -4.13
CA LEU A 29 -1.37 -5.42 -3.24
C LEU A 29 -2.84 -5.01 -3.28
N ILE A 30 -3.12 -3.69 -3.19
CA ILE A 30 -4.48 -3.16 -3.25
C ILE A 30 -5.13 -3.49 -4.60
N LEU A 31 -4.40 -3.28 -5.71
CA LEU A 31 -4.93 -3.54 -7.05
C LEU A 31 -5.26 -5.02 -7.24
N ARG A 32 -4.39 -5.94 -6.83
CA ARG A 32 -4.63 -7.39 -6.89
C ARG A 32 -5.84 -7.79 -6.05
N SER A 33 -5.96 -7.25 -4.84
CA SER A 33 -7.12 -7.49 -4.00
C SER A 33 -8.41 -6.97 -4.64
N LYS A 34 -8.42 -5.75 -5.17
CA LYS A 34 -9.58 -5.18 -5.88
C LYS A 34 -9.94 -5.95 -7.15
N ASN A 35 -8.98 -6.55 -7.84
CA ASN A 35 -9.24 -7.38 -9.02
C ASN A 35 -10.09 -8.62 -8.68
N VAL A 36 -9.94 -9.20 -7.49
CA VAL A 36 -10.66 -10.41 -7.06
C VAL A 36 -11.89 -10.07 -6.21
N LEU A 37 -11.72 -9.13 -5.28
CA LEU A 37 -12.77 -8.75 -4.34
C LEU A 37 -13.68 -7.64 -4.86
N GLY A 38 -13.33 -7.01 -5.99
CA GLY A 38 -14.03 -5.85 -6.55
C GLY A 38 -13.73 -4.55 -5.78
N HIS A 39 -14.27 -3.43 -6.28
CA HIS A 39 -14.21 -2.13 -5.61
C HIS A 39 -15.17 -2.03 -4.42
N GLY A 40 -16.17 -2.91 -4.38
CA GLY A 40 -17.15 -3.01 -3.31
C GLY A 40 -18.35 -3.82 -3.74
N TYR A 41 -19.27 -3.97 -2.82
CA TYR A 41 -20.53 -4.65 -3.06
C TYR A 41 -21.70 -3.95 -2.39
N MET A 42 -22.90 -4.20 -2.90
CA MET A 42 -24.17 -3.81 -2.30
C MET A 42 -24.79 -5.04 -1.64
N ASP A 43 -25.17 -4.94 -0.37
CA ASP A 43 -25.92 -5.98 0.34
C ASP A 43 -27.38 -6.04 -0.15
N LEU A 44 -27.86 -7.22 -0.48
CA LEU A 44 -29.25 -7.48 -0.79
C LEU A 44 -29.95 -8.07 0.44
N ALA A 45 -31.01 -7.44 0.89
CA ALA A 45 -31.85 -8.02 1.94
C ALA A 45 -32.55 -9.28 1.45
N ARG A 46 -32.75 -10.27 2.35
CA ARG A 46 -33.25 -11.62 2.02
C ARG A 46 -34.59 -11.68 1.28
N ASP A 47 -35.43 -10.66 1.41
CA ASP A 47 -36.80 -10.61 0.88
C ASP A 47 -37.02 -9.56 -0.21
N GLU A 48 -35.94 -9.00 -0.77
CA GLU A 48 -36.05 -7.97 -1.80
C GLU A 48 -36.23 -8.53 -3.20
N SER A 49 -37.00 -7.81 -4.01
CA SER A 49 -37.15 -8.07 -5.44
C SER A 49 -35.87 -7.65 -6.18
N PHE A 50 -34.85 -8.53 -6.18
CA PHE A 50 -33.59 -8.30 -6.90
C PHE A 50 -33.79 -8.00 -8.40
N GLN A 51 -34.90 -8.47 -9.00
CA GLN A 51 -35.22 -8.21 -10.39
C GLN A 51 -35.42 -6.71 -10.70
N LYS A 52 -36.03 -5.93 -9.79
CA LYS A 52 -36.16 -4.48 -9.96
C LYS A 52 -34.81 -3.78 -9.91
N ILE A 53 -33.94 -4.18 -8.97
CA ILE A 53 -32.60 -3.64 -8.82
C ILE A 53 -31.76 -3.92 -10.07
N PHE A 54 -31.79 -5.14 -10.55
CA PHE A 54 -31.07 -5.55 -11.76
C PHE A 54 -31.55 -4.75 -12.98
N LYS A 55 -32.86 -4.60 -13.15
CA LYS A 55 -33.43 -3.81 -14.24
C LYS A 55 -32.99 -2.34 -14.20
N THR A 56 -33.00 -1.73 -13.04
CA THR A 56 -32.55 -0.32 -12.89
C THR A 56 -31.04 -0.17 -13.19
N LEU A 57 -30.20 -1.13 -12.76
CA LEU A 57 -28.77 -1.10 -13.06
C LEU A 57 -28.50 -1.34 -14.56
N ASP A 58 -29.24 -2.26 -15.19
CA ASP A 58 -29.16 -2.53 -16.64
C ASP A 58 -29.58 -1.27 -17.45
N GLU A 59 -30.68 -0.59 -17.09
CA GLU A 59 -31.14 0.63 -17.72
C GLU A 59 -30.17 1.81 -17.65
N ARG A 60 -29.28 1.79 -16.66
CA ARG A 60 -28.22 2.80 -16.45
C ARG A 60 -26.85 2.36 -16.94
N GLU A 61 -26.77 1.22 -17.63
CA GLU A 61 -25.51 0.65 -18.16
C GLU A 61 -24.43 0.44 -17.09
N VAL A 62 -24.82 0.22 -15.83
CA VAL A 62 -23.91 -0.05 -14.74
C VAL A 62 -23.48 -1.51 -14.79
N SER A 63 -22.17 -1.76 -14.89
CA SER A 63 -21.64 -3.13 -14.86
C SER A 63 -21.66 -3.69 -13.44
N PHE A 64 -22.35 -4.81 -13.24
CA PHE A 64 -22.51 -5.46 -11.95
C PHE A 64 -22.56 -7.00 -12.05
N TYR A 65 -22.20 -7.66 -10.95
CA TYR A 65 -22.14 -9.12 -10.87
C TYR A 65 -22.92 -9.58 -9.64
N PRO A 66 -24.12 -10.20 -9.83
CA PRO A 66 -24.89 -10.75 -8.73
C PRO A 66 -24.23 -12.02 -8.22
N GLU A 67 -24.07 -12.10 -6.90
CA GLU A 67 -23.43 -13.21 -6.22
C GLU A 67 -24.29 -13.71 -5.06
N TYR A 68 -24.11 -15.00 -4.76
CA TYR A 68 -24.57 -15.59 -3.51
C TYR A 68 -23.37 -16.15 -2.77
N GLU A 69 -22.98 -15.51 -1.68
CA GLU A 69 -21.80 -15.84 -0.89
C GLU A 69 -22.21 -16.57 0.38
N LEU A 70 -21.56 -17.71 0.65
CA LEU A 70 -21.76 -18.50 1.85
C LEU A 70 -20.44 -18.92 2.48
N GLU A 71 -20.43 -18.89 3.81
CA GLU A 71 -19.35 -19.46 4.61
C GLU A 71 -19.63 -20.96 4.81
N LEU A 72 -18.74 -21.79 4.32
CA LEU A 72 -18.83 -23.23 4.29
C LEU A 72 -17.53 -23.86 4.82
N MET A 73 -17.56 -25.20 4.96
CA MET A 73 -16.37 -25.99 5.22
C MET A 73 -16.08 -26.85 3.97
N ALA A 74 -14.91 -26.66 3.38
CA ALA A 74 -14.42 -27.52 2.28
C ALA A 74 -13.75 -28.76 2.86
N LYS A 75 -14.19 -29.95 2.45
CA LYS A 75 -13.67 -31.22 2.92
C LYS A 75 -13.26 -32.12 1.75
N LYS A 76 -12.05 -32.68 1.84
CA LYS A 76 -11.55 -33.75 0.97
C LYS A 76 -10.84 -34.82 1.79
N GLY A 77 -11.37 -36.01 1.87
CA GLY A 77 -10.84 -37.05 2.75
C GLY A 77 -10.81 -36.62 4.20
N ASN A 78 -9.61 -36.58 4.80
CA ASN A 78 -9.40 -36.15 6.19
C ASN A 78 -9.06 -34.64 6.32
N HIS A 79 -8.91 -33.93 5.20
CA HIS A 79 -8.60 -32.51 5.21
C HIS A 79 -9.87 -31.68 5.24
N LEU A 80 -9.92 -30.68 6.12
CA LEU A 80 -11.04 -29.78 6.30
C LEU A 80 -10.50 -28.35 6.45
N SER A 81 -11.08 -27.41 5.69
CA SER A 81 -10.72 -25.98 5.75
C SER A 81 -11.95 -25.10 5.65
N PRO A 82 -12.02 -23.96 6.36
CA PRO A 82 -13.07 -22.99 6.14
C PRO A 82 -12.93 -22.39 4.74
N VAL A 83 -14.07 -22.09 4.11
CA VAL A 83 -14.13 -21.52 2.77
C VAL A 83 -15.31 -20.56 2.64
N ILE A 84 -15.07 -19.45 1.95
CA ILE A 84 -16.11 -18.54 1.48
C ILE A 84 -16.38 -18.92 0.02
N LEU A 85 -17.49 -19.65 -0.20
CA LEU A 85 -17.87 -20.06 -1.54
C LEU A 85 -18.78 -19.02 -2.17
N ARG A 86 -18.35 -18.48 -3.31
CA ARG A 86 -19.08 -17.49 -4.09
C ARG A 86 -19.74 -18.14 -5.29
N GLY A 87 -21.05 -18.15 -5.29
CA GLY A 87 -21.84 -18.51 -6.46
C GLY A 87 -22.10 -17.28 -7.32
N VAL A 88 -21.59 -17.28 -8.54
CA VAL A 88 -21.72 -16.17 -9.51
C VAL A 88 -22.75 -16.55 -10.57
N ASP A 89 -23.57 -15.59 -10.99
CA ASP A 89 -24.51 -15.76 -12.10
C ASP A 89 -23.77 -15.56 -13.45
N PHE A 90 -23.21 -16.65 -13.99
CA PHE A 90 -22.48 -16.60 -15.27
C PHE A 90 -23.36 -16.29 -16.48
N LYS A 91 -24.69 -16.37 -16.37
CA LYS A 91 -25.60 -15.97 -17.45
C LYS A 91 -25.65 -14.48 -17.64
N ARG A 92 -25.43 -13.70 -16.58
CA ARG A 92 -25.35 -12.25 -16.63
C ARG A 92 -23.94 -11.71 -16.93
N GLY A 93 -22.91 -12.48 -16.63
CA GLY A 93 -21.53 -12.13 -16.90
C GLY A 93 -20.56 -12.86 -15.99
N VAL A 94 -19.35 -13.03 -16.49
CA VAL A 94 -18.25 -13.62 -15.74
C VAL A 94 -17.39 -12.49 -15.18
N PRO A 95 -17.07 -12.50 -13.87
CA PRO A 95 -16.13 -11.54 -13.30
C PRO A 95 -14.82 -11.53 -14.09
N PRO A 96 -14.18 -10.35 -14.28
CA PRO A 96 -13.00 -10.23 -15.14
C PRO A 96 -11.87 -11.20 -14.83
N PHE A 97 -11.64 -11.49 -13.55
CA PHE A 97 -10.58 -12.39 -13.09
C PHE A 97 -10.87 -13.87 -13.36
N LEU A 98 -12.14 -14.26 -13.57
CA LEU A 98 -12.56 -15.63 -13.90
C LEU A 98 -12.76 -15.84 -15.40
N ALA A 99 -12.64 -14.82 -16.24
CA ALA A 99 -13.00 -14.91 -17.67
C ALA A 99 -12.21 -15.98 -18.47
N LYS A 100 -11.05 -16.39 -17.98
CA LYS A 100 -10.17 -17.40 -18.62
C LYS A 100 -10.20 -18.76 -17.89
N LYS A 101 -11.09 -18.95 -16.91
CA LYS A 101 -11.14 -20.13 -16.08
C LYS A 101 -12.24 -21.09 -16.55
N ASP A 102 -12.03 -22.38 -16.33
CA ASP A 102 -13.08 -23.37 -16.54
C ASP A 102 -14.07 -23.27 -15.36
N LEU A 103 -15.34 -23.01 -15.71
CA LEU A 103 -16.42 -22.73 -14.77
C LEU A 103 -17.45 -23.90 -14.72
N GLU A 104 -17.12 -25.04 -15.29
CA GLU A 104 -18.03 -26.22 -15.24
C GLU A 104 -18.16 -26.79 -13.84
N GLY A 105 -17.11 -26.67 -13.00
CA GLY A 105 -17.10 -27.10 -11.61
C GLY A 105 -16.84 -25.95 -10.62
N VAL A 106 -15.98 -26.19 -9.65
CA VAL A 106 -15.52 -25.20 -8.68
C VAL A 106 -14.10 -24.72 -9.00
N VAL A 107 -13.88 -23.42 -8.97
CA VAL A 107 -12.56 -22.80 -9.03
C VAL A 107 -12.09 -22.55 -7.60
N LEU A 108 -11.00 -23.17 -7.19
CA LEU A 108 -10.43 -23.00 -5.86
C LEU A 108 -9.30 -21.97 -5.86
N GLY A 109 -9.16 -21.22 -4.77
CA GLY A 109 -7.93 -20.50 -4.52
C GLY A 109 -6.74 -21.47 -4.40
N SER A 110 -5.58 -21.07 -4.91
CA SER A 110 -4.39 -21.94 -4.98
C SER A 110 -3.93 -22.46 -3.61
N GLU A 111 -3.94 -21.61 -2.58
CA GLU A 111 -3.59 -21.99 -1.22
C GLU A 111 -4.64 -22.92 -0.59
N LEU A 112 -5.94 -22.65 -0.82
CA LEU A 112 -7.02 -23.54 -0.34
C LEU A 112 -6.88 -24.93 -0.92
N SER A 113 -6.51 -25.05 -2.20
CA SER A 113 -6.28 -26.35 -2.83
C SER A 113 -5.17 -27.15 -2.15
N GLY A 114 -4.09 -26.47 -1.75
CA GLY A 114 -3.00 -27.07 -0.97
C GLY A 114 -3.46 -27.50 0.42
N LEU A 115 -4.24 -26.68 1.14
CA LEU A 115 -4.74 -26.97 2.49
C LEU A 115 -5.64 -28.21 2.54
N ILE A 116 -6.48 -28.40 1.52
CA ILE A 116 -7.38 -29.58 1.45
C ILE A 116 -6.84 -30.71 0.57
N ASN A 117 -5.59 -30.56 0.06
CA ASN A 117 -4.95 -31.51 -0.83
C ASN A 117 -5.82 -31.85 -2.06
N ALA A 118 -6.39 -30.81 -2.70
CA ALA A 118 -7.24 -30.93 -3.86
C ALA A 118 -6.46 -30.67 -5.16
N TYR A 119 -6.70 -31.49 -6.16
CA TYR A 119 -6.10 -31.39 -7.49
C TYR A 119 -7.20 -31.22 -8.53
N PHE A 120 -6.82 -30.86 -9.74
CA PHE A 120 -7.75 -30.84 -10.88
C PHE A 120 -8.51 -32.15 -10.99
N GLY A 121 -9.83 -32.10 -11.18
CA GLY A 121 -10.72 -33.27 -11.22
C GLY A 121 -11.05 -33.89 -9.86
N SER A 122 -10.54 -33.36 -8.75
CA SER A 122 -10.86 -33.87 -7.41
C SER A 122 -12.30 -33.52 -7.01
N GLN A 123 -13.00 -34.44 -6.38
CA GLN A 123 -14.27 -34.17 -5.74
C GLN A 123 -14.07 -33.53 -4.36
N VAL A 124 -14.62 -32.33 -4.16
CA VAL A 124 -14.60 -31.60 -2.89
C VAL A 124 -16.02 -31.44 -2.36
N GLN A 125 -16.18 -31.73 -1.08
CA GLN A 125 -17.45 -31.60 -0.39
C GLN A 125 -17.48 -30.23 0.35
N PHE A 126 -18.52 -29.43 0.06
CA PHE A 126 -18.78 -28.16 0.71
C PHE A 126 -19.94 -28.32 1.69
N ILE A 127 -19.64 -28.23 2.98
CA ILE A 127 -20.58 -28.46 4.08
C ILE A 127 -21.02 -27.11 4.63
N SER A 128 -22.34 -26.92 4.77
CA SER A 128 -22.92 -25.69 5.34
C SER A 128 -23.29 -25.88 6.80
N PRO A 129 -22.55 -25.28 7.74
CA PRO A 129 -22.91 -25.37 9.17
C PRO A 129 -24.25 -24.70 9.51
N SER A 130 -24.63 -23.69 8.72
CA SER A 130 -25.83 -22.86 8.98
C SER A 130 -27.12 -23.47 8.41
N HIS A 131 -27.03 -24.46 7.52
CA HIS A 131 -28.19 -25.06 6.86
C HIS A 131 -28.31 -26.53 7.22
N LEU A 132 -29.27 -26.84 8.11
CA LEU A 132 -29.51 -28.19 8.61
C LEU A 132 -30.69 -28.83 7.87
N ASP A 133 -30.61 -30.12 7.64
CA ASP A 133 -31.75 -30.93 7.15
C ASP A 133 -32.44 -31.61 8.33
N ARG A 134 -33.57 -31.02 8.76
CA ARG A 134 -34.30 -31.44 9.95
C ARG A 134 -35.00 -32.78 9.80
N LEU A 135 -35.17 -33.24 8.57
CA LEU A 135 -35.81 -34.54 8.30
C LEU A 135 -34.94 -35.72 8.71
N PHE A 136 -33.64 -35.54 8.79
CA PHE A 136 -32.67 -36.60 9.09
C PHE A 136 -31.84 -36.32 10.37
N GLY A 137 -32.37 -35.56 11.34
CA GLY A 137 -31.71 -35.37 12.63
C GLY A 137 -30.67 -34.26 12.64
N ASP A 138 -30.99 -33.06 12.10
CA ASP A 138 -30.14 -31.86 12.10
C ASP A 138 -28.77 -32.08 11.43
N VAL A 139 -28.73 -32.86 10.34
CA VAL A 139 -27.50 -33.06 9.57
C VAL A 139 -27.18 -31.83 8.71
N PRO A 140 -25.94 -31.32 8.74
CA PRO A 140 -25.53 -30.22 7.86
C PRO A 140 -25.69 -30.58 6.39
N ARG A 141 -26.27 -29.66 5.60
CA ARG A 141 -26.35 -29.82 4.16
C ARG A 141 -24.99 -29.68 3.53
N TYR A 142 -24.78 -30.44 2.48
CA TYR A 142 -23.54 -30.38 1.70
C TYR A 142 -23.82 -30.51 0.21
N ILE A 143 -22.87 -30.02 -0.57
CA ILE A 143 -22.76 -30.27 -2.01
C ILE A 143 -21.38 -30.85 -2.30
N THR A 144 -21.28 -31.65 -3.32
CA THR A 144 -20.01 -32.23 -3.79
C THR A 144 -19.79 -31.75 -5.22
N GLU A 145 -18.66 -31.12 -5.48
CA GLU A 145 -18.32 -30.57 -6.78
C GLU A 145 -16.92 -30.98 -7.19
N GLU A 146 -16.71 -31.05 -8.49
CA GLU A 146 -15.40 -31.31 -9.08
C GLU A 146 -14.61 -30.04 -9.21
N VAL A 147 -13.32 -30.09 -8.89
CA VAL A 147 -12.40 -28.98 -9.07
C VAL A 147 -12.07 -28.83 -10.55
N SER A 148 -12.56 -27.77 -11.17
CA SER A 148 -12.39 -27.49 -12.59
C SER A 148 -11.19 -26.55 -12.88
N ASP A 149 -10.77 -25.71 -11.94
CA ASP A 149 -9.60 -24.86 -12.12
C ASP A 149 -9.10 -24.31 -10.76
N PHE A 150 -7.95 -23.64 -10.80
CA PHE A 150 -7.38 -22.94 -9.66
C PHE A 150 -7.20 -21.47 -10.00
N TYR A 151 -7.40 -20.63 -9.00
CA TYR A 151 -7.12 -19.20 -9.09
C TYR A 151 -5.96 -18.82 -8.15
N MET A 152 -5.02 -18.05 -8.66
CA MET A 152 -3.90 -17.51 -7.91
C MET A 152 -3.98 -15.98 -7.97
N SER A 153 -4.33 -15.34 -6.86
CA SER A 153 -4.38 -13.88 -6.72
C SER A 153 -3.05 -13.30 -6.27
N GLU A 154 -2.12 -14.16 -5.84
CA GLU A 154 -0.88 -13.79 -5.14
C GLU A 154 -1.12 -13.14 -3.77
N LEU A 155 -2.31 -13.30 -3.23
CA LEU A 155 -2.71 -12.88 -1.89
C LEU A 155 -3.10 -14.12 -1.09
N THR A 156 -2.23 -14.58 -0.21
CA THR A 156 -2.43 -15.78 0.60
C THR A 156 -3.77 -15.77 1.35
N GLU A 157 -4.18 -14.60 1.86
CA GLU A 157 -5.46 -14.44 2.58
C GLU A 157 -6.68 -14.68 1.68
N VAL A 158 -6.60 -14.29 0.41
CA VAL A 158 -7.67 -14.51 -0.57
C VAL A 158 -7.61 -15.96 -1.06
N ASP A 159 -6.45 -16.42 -1.45
CA ASP A 159 -6.26 -17.74 -2.07
C ASP A 159 -6.50 -18.90 -1.09
N SER A 160 -6.39 -18.67 0.24
CA SER A 160 -6.64 -19.70 1.27
C SER A 160 -8.09 -19.83 1.69
N ILE A 161 -8.96 -18.84 1.37
CA ILE A 161 -10.33 -18.80 1.90
C ILE A 161 -11.38 -18.82 0.81
N TYR A 162 -11.10 -18.27 -0.40
CA TYR A 162 -12.13 -18.11 -1.42
C TYR A 162 -12.16 -19.26 -2.43
N ALA A 163 -13.39 -19.60 -2.85
CA ALA A 163 -13.68 -20.45 -3.99
C ALA A 163 -14.88 -19.90 -4.77
N TRP A 164 -14.97 -20.23 -6.05
CA TRP A 164 -15.99 -19.70 -6.96
C TRP A 164 -16.68 -20.84 -7.69
N THR A 165 -17.99 -20.71 -7.86
CA THR A 165 -18.81 -21.70 -8.56
C THR A 165 -20.03 -21.02 -9.19
N ARG A 166 -20.87 -21.80 -9.87
CA ARG A 166 -22.15 -21.30 -10.38
C ARG A 166 -23.13 -21.04 -9.23
N VAL A 167 -23.88 -19.97 -9.31
CA VAL A 167 -24.83 -19.57 -8.27
C VAL A 167 -25.92 -20.64 -8.03
N GLU A 168 -26.30 -21.35 -9.07
CA GLU A 168 -27.33 -22.42 -9.00
C GLU A 168 -26.95 -23.50 -7.98
N LEU A 169 -25.66 -23.82 -7.84
CA LEU A 169 -25.19 -24.82 -6.88
C LEU A 169 -25.46 -24.40 -5.44
N LEU A 170 -25.14 -23.16 -5.10
CA LEU A 170 -25.42 -22.62 -3.77
C LEU A 170 -26.91 -22.42 -3.52
N GLN A 171 -27.66 -22.00 -4.55
CA GLN A 171 -29.13 -21.89 -4.46
C GLN A 171 -29.79 -23.25 -4.21
N ASN A 172 -29.27 -24.33 -4.80
CA ASN A 172 -29.72 -25.70 -4.54
C ASN A 172 -29.40 -26.12 -3.10
N LEU A 173 -28.21 -25.82 -2.57
CA LEU A 173 -27.82 -26.08 -1.18
C LEU A 173 -28.80 -25.45 -0.20
N VAL A 174 -29.14 -24.16 -0.44
CA VAL A 174 -30.05 -23.39 0.41
C VAL A 174 -31.53 -23.71 0.10
N ARG A 175 -31.85 -24.28 -1.06
CA ARG A 175 -33.20 -24.51 -1.59
C ARG A 175 -33.98 -23.21 -1.81
N LYS A 176 -33.31 -22.11 -2.15
CA LYS A 176 -33.91 -20.79 -2.46
C LYS A 176 -33.16 -20.12 -3.61
N ARG A 177 -33.91 -19.51 -4.52
CA ARG A 177 -33.33 -18.68 -5.58
C ARG A 177 -33.14 -17.24 -5.05
N VAL A 178 -32.00 -16.99 -4.48
CA VAL A 178 -31.64 -15.72 -3.83
C VAL A 178 -30.24 -15.29 -4.21
N PHE A 179 -30.02 -14.00 -4.18
CA PHE A 179 -28.71 -13.38 -4.19
C PHE A 179 -28.56 -12.59 -2.88
N ASN A 180 -27.36 -12.49 -2.32
CA ASN A 180 -27.12 -11.71 -1.12
C ASN A 180 -26.20 -10.52 -1.36
N LYS A 181 -25.46 -10.52 -2.48
CA LYS A 181 -24.55 -9.43 -2.83
C LYS A 181 -24.62 -9.09 -4.32
N ILE A 182 -24.43 -7.82 -4.64
CA ILE A 182 -24.13 -7.35 -5.99
C ILE A 182 -22.75 -6.74 -5.94
N ARG A 183 -21.81 -7.29 -6.68
CA ARG A 183 -20.41 -6.85 -6.68
C ARG A 183 -20.07 -5.99 -7.89
N PHE A 184 -19.19 -5.02 -7.68
CA PHE A 184 -18.75 -4.08 -8.70
C PHE A 184 -17.21 -4.16 -8.84
N PHE A 185 -16.74 -4.39 -10.07
CA PHE A 185 -15.30 -4.47 -10.39
C PHE A 185 -14.75 -3.17 -10.98
N SER A 186 -15.59 -2.15 -11.17
CA SER A 186 -15.22 -0.81 -11.57
C SER A 186 -15.63 0.19 -10.50
N GLU A 187 -14.75 1.15 -10.20
CA GLU A 187 -15.02 2.23 -9.26
C GLU A 187 -16.21 3.11 -9.73
N SER A 188 -16.24 3.42 -11.04
CA SER A 188 -17.34 4.20 -11.63
C SER A 188 -18.69 3.49 -11.48
N SER A 189 -18.74 2.17 -11.69
CA SER A 189 -19.96 1.37 -11.52
C SER A 189 -20.41 1.33 -10.05
N PHE A 190 -19.46 1.24 -9.11
CA PHE A 190 -19.75 1.24 -7.67
C PHE A 190 -20.34 2.58 -7.21
N GLU A 191 -19.73 3.70 -7.59
CA GLU A 191 -20.23 5.03 -7.22
C GLU A 191 -21.57 5.35 -7.90
N SER A 192 -21.74 5.02 -9.20
CA SER A 192 -23.03 5.17 -9.88
C SER A 192 -24.15 4.35 -9.22
N ALA A 193 -23.87 3.13 -8.80
CA ALA A 193 -24.85 2.30 -8.09
C ALA A 193 -25.21 2.90 -6.72
N LYS A 194 -24.25 3.47 -6.01
CA LYS A 194 -24.44 4.11 -4.70
C LYS A 194 -25.32 5.36 -4.81
N GLU A 195 -25.15 6.14 -5.88
CA GLU A 195 -26.04 7.29 -6.16
C GLU A 195 -27.47 6.87 -6.49
N LEU A 196 -27.64 5.75 -7.23
CA LEU A 196 -28.96 5.24 -7.62
C LEU A 196 -29.72 4.64 -6.43
N PHE A 197 -29.03 4.07 -5.46
CA PHE A 197 -29.63 3.38 -4.32
C PHE A 197 -29.13 3.89 -2.96
N PRO A 198 -29.37 5.17 -2.59
CA PRO A 198 -28.82 5.78 -1.37
C PRO A 198 -29.31 5.10 -0.07
N ASN A 199 -30.43 4.40 -0.13
CA ASN A 199 -31.02 3.70 1.03
C ASN A 199 -30.50 2.26 1.20
N LYS A 200 -29.59 1.80 0.33
CA LYS A 200 -28.99 0.47 0.41
C LYS A 200 -27.64 0.52 1.13
N LYS A 201 -27.29 -0.60 1.74
CA LYS A 201 -25.99 -0.74 2.36
C LYS A 201 -24.95 -1.10 1.31
N PHE A 202 -24.05 -0.17 1.05
CA PHE A 202 -22.86 -0.39 0.26
C PHE A 202 -21.68 -0.61 1.19
N VAL A 203 -20.83 -1.55 0.84
CA VAL A 203 -19.58 -1.85 1.56
C VAL A 203 -18.44 -1.69 0.56
N SER A 204 -17.57 -0.71 0.80
CA SER A 204 -16.40 -0.48 -0.03
C SER A 204 -15.34 -1.57 0.18
N TRP A 205 -14.36 -1.65 -0.71
CA TRP A 205 -13.23 -2.56 -0.55
C TRP A 205 -12.46 -2.26 0.75
N GLU A 206 -12.30 -1.00 1.08
CA GLU A 206 -11.64 -0.53 2.30
C GLU A 206 -12.39 -0.97 3.57
N GLU A 207 -13.71 -0.89 3.55
CA GLU A 207 -14.55 -1.36 4.66
C GLU A 207 -14.54 -2.88 4.80
N GLN A 208 -14.48 -3.61 3.69
CA GLN A 208 -14.37 -5.07 3.69
C GLN A 208 -13.02 -5.55 4.23
N ASN A 209 -11.93 -4.79 3.96
CA ASN A 209 -10.56 -5.17 4.28
C ASN A 209 -9.93 -4.22 5.31
N GLN A 210 -10.68 -3.85 6.36
CA GLN A 210 -10.22 -2.87 7.36
C GLN A 210 -8.89 -3.25 8.01
N SER A 211 -8.68 -4.52 8.32
CA SER A 211 -7.43 -5.01 8.91
C SER A 211 -6.23 -4.78 7.99
N LEU A 212 -6.37 -5.06 6.70
CA LEU A 212 -5.33 -4.82 5.70
C LEU A 212 -5.06 -3.32 5.53
N VAL A 213 -6.11 -2.51 5.39
CA VAL A 213 -6.00 -1.05 5.27
C VAL A 213 -5.31 -0.45 6.50
N TRP A 214 -5.68 -0.92 7.70
CA TRP A 214 -5.04 -0.49 8.95
C TRP A 214 -3.57 -0.92 9.01
N ALA A 215 -3.25 -2.15 8.62
CA ALA A 215 -1.87 -2.64 8.60
C ALA A 215 -0.98 -1.83 7.63
N LEU A 216 -1.47 -1.54 6.41
CA LEU A 216 -0.76 -0.70 5.44
C LEU A 216 -0.59 0.74 5.94
N GLY A 217 -1.60 1.29 6.64
CA GLY A 217 -1.51 2.60 7.28
C GLY A 217 -0.50 2.61 8.43
N LEU A 218 -0.48 1.58 9.27
CA LEU A 218 0.50 1.43 10.34
C LEU A 218 1.92 1.34 9.77
N GLU A 219 2.12 0.53 8.75
CA GLU A 219 3.41 0.38 8.06
C GLU A 219 3.91 1.73 7.52
N THR A 220 3.04 2.50 6.88
CA THR A 220 3.37 3.86 6.38
C THR A 220 3.79 4.78 7.53
N ASN A 221 3.08 4.76 8.66
CA ASN A 221 3.38 5.58 9.83
C ASN A 221 4.72 5.18 10.49
N VAL A 222 4.99 3.88 10.62
CA VAL A 222 6.25 3.36 11.17
C VAL A 222 7.41 3.76 10.28
N MET A 223 7.27 3.64 8.97
CA MET A 223 8.29 4.08 8.01
C MET A 223 8.55 5.58 8.14
N LEU A 224 7.51 6.40 8.21
CA LEU A 224 7.63 7.85 8.40
C LEU A 224 8.37 8.18 9.70
N PHE A 225 8.05 7.50 10.80
CA PHE A 225 8.75 7.67 12.08
C PHE A 225 10.23 7.31 11.99
N LEU A 226 10.57 6.19 11.33
CA LEU A 226 11.96 5.78 11.12
C LEU A 226 12.74 6.82 10.29
N PHE A 227 12.11 7.38 9.25
CA PHE A 227 12.73 8.42 8.44
C PHE A 227 12.94 9.72 9.19
N VAL A 228 11.96 10.15 9.97
CA VAL A 228 12.13 11.34 10.84
C VAL A 228 13.26 11.13 11.84
N SER A 229 13.35 9.96 12.44
CA SER A 229 14.43 9.60 13.36
C SER A 229 15.79 9.59 12.67
N MET A 230 15.89 9.03 11.46
CA MET A 230 17.11 9.01 10.67
C MET A 230 17.55 10.42 10.24
N THR A 231 16.60 11.26 9.80
CA THR A 231 16.89 12.66 9.46
C THR A 231 17.34 13.48 10.67
N LEU A 232 16.82 13.18 11.86
CA LEU A 232 17.26 13.82 13.11
C LEU A 232 18.73 13.46 13.42
N LEU A 233 19.11 12.19 13.27
CA LEU A 233 20.51 11.77 13.44
C LEU A 233 21.45 12.46 12.44
N VAL A 234 21.03 12.54 11.17
CA VAL A 234 21.78 13.27 10.13
C VAL A 234 21.91 14.75 10.50
N ALA A 235 20.87 15.37 11.03
CA ALA A 235 20.90 16.75 11.47
C ALA A 235 21.90 17.02 12.62
N LEU A 236 22.00 16.07 13.57
CA LEU A 236 23.04 16.14 14.62
C LEU A 236 24.45 16.06 14.03
N CYS A 237 24.67 15.18 13.05
CA CYS A 237 25.94 15.09 12.33
C CYS A 237 26.25 16.40 11.56
N ILE A 238 25.25 17.00 10.92
CA ILE A 238 25.39 18.30 10.23
C ILE A 238 25.79 19.38 11.22
N THR A 239 25.11 19.45 12.37
CA THR A 239 25.39 20.42 13.42
C THR A 239 26.82 20.30 13.93
N SER A 240 27.26 19.08 14.25
CA SER A 240 28.65 18.82 14.68
C SER A 240 29.65 19.18 13.60
N GLY A 241 29.39 18.79 12.34
CA GLY A 241 30.25 19.16 11.22
C GLY A 241 30.33 20.66 10.98
N PHE A 242 29.21 21.35 11.17
CA PHE A 242 29.17 22.83 11.06
C PHE A 242 29.95 23.52 12.18
N LEU A 243 29.86 23.05 13.41
CA LEU A 243 30.62 23.56 14.54
C LEU A 243 32.14 23.42 14.30
N ILE A 244 32.58 22.23 13.86
CA ILE A 244 33.99 21.98 13.54
C ILE A 244 34.47 22.85 12.37
N PHE A 245 33.62 22.98 11.33
CA PHE A 245 33.93 23.84 10.19
C PHE A 245 34.06 25.29 10.60
N TYR A 246 33.15 25.81 11.41
CA TYR A 246 33.19 27.18 11.93
C TYR A 246 34.47 27.44 12.76
N ASP A 247 34.82 26.51 13.65
CA ASP A 247 36.05 26.61 14.43
C ASP A 247 37.31 26.69 13.55
N LYS A 248 37.30 26.02 12.41
CA LYS A 248 38.42 26.02 11.46
C LYS A 248 38.52 27.30 10.66
N ILE A 249 37.38 27.89 10.25
CA ILE A 249 37.36 29.12 9.41
C ILE A 249 37.18 30.40 10.21
N LYS A 250 37.05 30.32 11.54
CA LYS A 250 36.87 31.53 12.37
C LYS A 250 38.00 32.54 12.21
N MET A 251 39.23 32.10 11.98
CA MET A 251 40.38 32.97 11.72
C MET A 251 40.24 33.70 10.37
N ASP A 252 39.79 33.00 9.32
CA ASP A 252 39.55 33.61 8.00
C ASP A 252 38.35 34.57 8.05
N LEU A 253 37.31 34.27 8.84
CA LEU A 253 36.20 35.18 9.09
C LEU A 253 36.60 36.43 9.90
N MET A 254 37.58 36.28 10.80
CA MET A 254 38.17 37.43 11.50
C MET A 254 38.91 38.37 10.55
N SER A 255 39.63 37.87 9.56
CA SER A 255 40.28 38.69 8.55
C SER A 255 39.29 39.54 7.75
N LEU A 256 38.13 39.02 7.43
CA LEU A 256 37.06 39.79 6.79
C LEU A 256 36.49 40.89 7.71
N TRP A 257 36.44 40.63 9.01
CA TRP A 257 36.04 41.65 9.99
C TRP A 257 37.07 42.77 10.09
N VAL A 258 38.36 42.46 10.08
CA VAL A 258 39.45 43.43 10.02
C VAL A 258 39.38 44.30 8.75
N LEU A 259 38.91 43.71 7.64
CA LEU A 259 38.67 44.42 6.37
C LEU A 259 37.39 45.30 6.38
N GLY A 260 36.72 45.45 7.54
CA GLY A 260 35.60 46.38 7.75
C GLY A 260 34.22 45.81 7.57
N LYS A 261 34.05 44.47 7.39
CA LYS A 261 32.72 43.82 7.36
C LYS A 261 32.16 43.68 8.77
N SER A 262 30.87 43.96 8.96
CA SER A 262 30.23 43.79 10.26
C SER A 262 30.10 42.29 10.63
N LYS A 263 30.19 41.94 11.92
CA LYS A 263 30.02 40.59 12.44
C LYS A 263 28.67 39.98 11.98
N LYS A 264 27.60 40.79 11.94
CA LYS A 264 26.27 40.36 11.51
C LYS A 264 26.25 39.98 10.03
N GLU A 265 26.94 40.70 9.17
CA GLU A 265 27.02 40.39 7.73
C GLU A 265 27.79 39.10 7.46
N VAL A 266 28.92 38.90 8.14
CA VAL A 266 29.72 37.68 8.00
C VAL A 266 28.92 36.45 8.44
N LEU A 267 28.25 36.53 9.59
CA LEU A 267 27.40 35.44 10.08
C LEU A 267 26.21 35.17 9.14
N ARG A 268 25.55 36.23 8.65
CA ARG A 268 24.45 36.09 7.69
C ARG A 268 24.90 35.43 6.39
N LEU A 269 26.06 35.81 5.88
CA LEU A 269 26.62 35.21 4.66
C LEU A 269 26.90 33.71 4.85
N SER A 270 27.50 33.34 5.98
CA SER A 270 27.77 31.93 6.33
C SER A 270 26.47 31.11 6.44
N PHE A 271 25.43 31.68 7.06
CA PHE A 271 24.12 31.03 7.15
C PHE A 271 23.48 30.81 5.77
N VAL A 272 23.45 31.85 4.91
CA VAL A 272 22.90 31.75 3.55
C VAL A 272 23.67 30.72 2.73
N PHE A 273 24.99 30.71 2.82
CA PHE A 273 25.84 29.74 2.14
C PHE A 273 25.50 28.29 2.57
N THR A 274 25.32 28.07 3.89
CA THR A 274 24.93 26.74 4.41
C THR A 274 23.54 26.33 3.93
N GLN A 275 22.58 27.26 3.85
CA GLN A 275 21.24 26.98 3.34
C GLN A 275 21.26 26.60 1.84
N LEU A 276 21.99 27.36 1.03
CA LEU A 276 22.14 27.05 -0.40
C LEU A 276 22.82 25.69 -0.62
N LEU A 277 23.86 25.42 0.18
CA LEU A 277 24.55 24.13 0.11
C LEU A 277 23.62 22.95 0.48
N SER A 278 22.87 23.10 1.57
CA SER A 278 21.89 22.08 2.00
C SER A 278 20.82 21.85 0.95
N MET A 279 20.26 22.92 0.37
CA MET A 279 19.29 22.86 -0.71
C MET A 279 19.84 22.11 -1.93
N PHE A 280 21.06 22.46 -2.34
CA PHE A 280 21.73 21.85 -3.50
C PHE A 280 21.92 20.33 -3.32
N PHE A 281 22.44 19.89 -2.16
CA PHE A 281 22.70 18.47 -1.94
C PHE A 281 21.41 17.65 -1.72
N CYS A 282 20.37 18.21 -1.12
CA CYS A 282 19.06 17.58 -1.10
C CYS A 282 18.49 17.41 -2.52
N PHE A 283 18.67 18.43 -3.39
CA PHE A 283 18.24 18.36 -4.78
C PHE A 283 19.03 17.30 -5.58
N VAL A 284 20.35 17.23 -5.42
CA VAL A 284 21.18 16.20 -6.05
C VAL A 284 20.78 14.80 -5.58
N GLY A 285 20.48 14.61 -4.27
CA GLY A 285 19.97 13.37 -3.72
C GLY A 285 18.64 12.96 -4.36
N LEU A 286 17.73 13.91 -4.54
CA LEU A 286 16.44 13.67 -5.20
C LEU A 286 16.63 13.27 -6.67
N VAL A 287 17.48 13.96 -7.43
CA VAL A 287 17.77 13.63 -8.83
C VAL A 287 18.39 12.23 -8.96
N ALA A 288 19.34 11.90 -8.09
CA ALA A 288 19.96 10.58 -8.05
C ALA A 288 18.92 9.48 -7.71
N GLY A 289 18.00 9.77 -6.77
CA GLY A 289 16.90 8.88 -6.44
C GLY A 289 15.97 8.64 -7.62
N LEU A 290 15.57 9.69 -8.33
CA LEU A 290 14.76 9.57 -9.56
C LEU A 290 15.48 8.78 -10.66
N ALA A 291 16.77 8.98 -10.83
CA ALA A 291 17.57 8.23 -11.79
C ALA A 291 17.59 6.73 -11.45
N LEU A 292 17.80 6.38 -10.18
CA LEU A 292 17.75 4.99 -9.72
C LEU A 292 16.37 4.37 -9.94
N LEU A 293 15.29 5.09 -9.56
CA LEU A 293 13.91 4.61 -9.76
C LEU A 293 13.57 4.44 -11.25
N GLY A 294 14.08 5.34 -12.11
CA GLY A 294 13.96 5.21 -13.56
C GLY A 294 14.67 3.97 -14.10
N ILE A 295 15.87 3.66 -13.60
CA ILE A 295 16.61 2.43 -13.95
C ILE A 295 15.85 1.18 -13.47
N LEU A 296 15.33 1.18 -12.25
CA LEU A 296 14.54 0.08 -11.70
C LEU A 296 13.23 -0.15 -12.48
N SER A 297 12.59 0.94 -12.92
CA SER A 297 11.35 0.87 -13.70
C SER A 297 11.57 0.48 -15.18
N SER A 298 12.69 0.90 -15.80
CA SER A 298 12.96 0.66 -17.22
C SER A 298 13.62 -0.68 -17.51
N ASN A 299 14.47 -1.12 -16.60
CA ASN A 299 15.11 -2.43 -16.71
C ASN A 299 14.25 -3.45 -15.98
N GLN A 300 13.76 -4.44 -16.72
CA GLN A 300 13.23 -5.68 -16.14
C GLN A 300 14.39 -6.48 -15.51
N ILE A 301 15.14 -5.86 -14.62
CA ILE A 301 16.18 -6.55 -13.89
C ILE A 301 15.46 -7.47 -12.91
N ASN A 302 15.52 -8.77 -13.18
CA ASN A 302 15.01 -9.82 -12.31
C ASN A 302 15.85 -9.87 -11.02
N PHE A 303 15.64 -8.92 -10.12
CA PHE A 303 16.29 -8.93 -8.80
C PHE A 303 15.65 -9.93 -7.85
N MET A 304 14.40 -10.32 -8.13
CA MET A 304 13.69 -11.26 -7.27
C MET A 304 13.93 -12.69 -7.73
N PRO A 305 14.19 -13.61 -6.78
CA PRO A 305 14.26 -15.04 -7.06
C PRO A 305 12.97 -15.54 -7.75
N ASP A 306 13.09 -16.63 -8.52
CA ASP A 306 11.98 -17.16 -9.36
C ASP A 306 10.71 -17.58 -8.58
N PHE A 307 10.76 -17.64 -7.26
CA PHE A 307 9.58 -17.92 -6.42
C PHE A 307 8.72 -16.67 -6.14
N PHE A 308 9.18 -15.46 -6.49
CA PHE A 308 8.33 -14.28 -6.50
C PHE A 308 7.66 -14.12 -7.86
N VAL A 309 6.35 -13.95 -7.86
CA VAL A 309 5.54 -13.87 -9.09
C VAL A 309 5.81 -12.58 -9.86
N GLU A 310 6.06 -11.48 -9.20
CA GLU A 310 6.52 -10.24 -9.83
C GLU A 310 8.04 -10.19 -9.90
N ARG A 311 8.56 -10.29 -11.13
CA ARG A 311 10.01 -10.17 -11.41
C ARG A 311 10.50 -8.73 -11.39
N SER A 312 9.62 -7.74 -11.46
CA SER A 312 9.95 -6.31 -11.42
C SER A 312 9.49 -5.68 -10.11
N ILE A 313 10.35 -4.85 -9.53
CA ILE A 313 9.99 -4.08 -8.34
C ILE A 313 8.99 -3.00 -8.75
N PRO A 314 7.74 -3.02 -8.26
CA PRO A 314 6.77 -1.98 -8.60
C PRO A 314 7.20 -0.65 -7.98
N VAL A 315 7.32 0.39 -8.81
CA VAL A 315 7.72 1.73 -8.40
C VAL A 315 6.58 2.69 -8.64
N LYS A 316 6.16 3.41 -7.60
CA LYS A 316 5.14 4.45 -7.69
C LYS A 316 5.68 5.76 -7.15
N VAL A 317 6.12 6.64 -8.05
CA VAL A 317 6.55 7.99 -7.68
C VAL A 317 5.31 8.88 -7.50
N THR A 318 5.11 9.40 -6.29
CA THR A 318 4.01 10.33 -6.00
C THR A 318 4.56 11.75 -5.81
N VAL A 319 3.75 12.76 -6.15
CA VAL A 319 4.14 14.17 -5.94
C VAL A 319 4.37 14.46 -4.46
N SER A 320 3.55 13.88 -3.58
CA SER A 320 3.74 13.98 -2.13
C SER A 320 5.06 13.37 -1.66
N GLY A 321 5.46 12.22 -2.23
CA GLY A 321 6.75 11.57 -1.97
C GLY A 321 7.94 12.43 -2.42
N LEU A 322 7.86 13.06 -3.59
CA LEU A 322 8.88 13.99 -4.08
C LEU A 322 9.03 15.21 -3.16
N VAL A 323 7.90 15.82 -2.79
CA VAL A 323 7.92 17.01 -1.92
C VAL A 323 8.43 16.66 -0.52
N SER A 324 7.97 15.55 0.07
CA SER A 324 8.40 15.13 1.42
C SER A 324 9.87 14.76 1.46
N SER A 325 10.40 14.06 0.45
CA SER A 325 11.81 13.64 0.39
C SER A 325 12.79 14.80 0.21
N PHE A 326 12.33 15.93 -0.34
CA PHE A 326 13.10 17.16 -0.39
C PHE A 326 12.91 18.03 0.87
N LEU A 327 11.65 18.27 1.25
CA LEU A 327 11.29 19.27 2.26
C LEU A 327 11.66 18.84 3.67
N ILE A 328 11.52 17.55 4.01
CA ILE A 328 11.83 17.05 5.36
C ILE A 328 13.33 17.19 5.68
N PRO A 329 14.29 16.66 4.88
CA PRO A 329 15.70 16.81 5.17
C PRO A 329 16.15 18.28 5.15
N TYR A 330 15.63 19.07 4.21
CA TYR A 330 15.95 20.49 4.11
C TYR A 330 15.44 21.30 5.32
N ALA A 331 14.18 21.07 5.76
CA ALA A 331 13.61 21.75 6.92
C ALA A 331 14.39 21.42 8.19
N VAL A 332 14.71 20.14 8.40
CA VAL A 332 15.52 19.72 9.55
C VAL A 332 16.90 20.37 9.50
N ALA A 333 17.60 20.34 8.36
CA ALA A 333 18.89 21.01 8.20
C ALA A 333 18.81 22.50 8.47
N SER A 334 17.74 23.18 8.02
CA SER A 334 17.50 24.60 8.22
C SER A 334 17.31 24.96 9.70
N VAL A 335 16.51 24.15 10.42
CA VAL A 335 16.27 24.33 11.86
C VAL A 335 17.57 24.19 12.63
N PHE A 336 18.34 23.15 12.39
CA PHE A 336 19.61 22.92 13.09
C PHE A 336 20.68 23.95 12.72
N SER A 337 20.74 24.38 11.47
CA SER A 337 21.60 25.49 11.04
C SER A 337 21.23 26.78 11.75
N TYR A 338 19.92 27.06 11.94
CA TYR A 338 19.46 28.22 12.69
C TYR A 338 19.84 28.16 14.17
N PHE A 339 19.72 27.01 14.81
CA PHE A 339 20.17 26.82 16.19
C PHE A 339 21.69 27.06 16.33
N SER A 340 22.49 26.48 15.44
CA SER A 340 23.94 26.68 15.40
C SER A 340 24.29 28.16 15.24
N PHE A 341 23.62 28.84 14.31
CA PHE A 341 23.81 30.30 14.12
C PHE A 341 23.43 31.12 15.36
N SER A 342 22.30 30.78 16.02
CA SER A 342 21.85 31.46 17.25
C SER A 342 22.84 31.29 18.41
N PHE A 343 23.44 30.09 18.52
CA PHE A 343 24.46 29.81 19.52
C PHE A 343 25.70 30.69 19.32
N PHE A 344 26.22 30.80 18.11
CA PHE A 344 27.35 31.66 17.79
C PHE A 344 27.08 33.15 17.95
N LYS A 345 25.84 33.59 17.75
CA LYS A 345 25.45 34.98 17.97
C LYS A 345 25.60 35.39 19.46
N LYS A 346 25.34 34.45 20.39
CA LYS A 346 25.44 34.67 21.84
C LYS A 346 26.88 34.66 22.36
N GLU A 347 27.82 34.06 21.63
CA GLU A 347 29.21 33.92 22.04
C GLU A 347 30.02 35.21 21.77
N ASN A 348 29.64 36.28 22.48
CA ASN A 348 30.24 37.61 22.26
C ASN A 348 31.65 37.80 22.86
N VAL A 349 32.08 36.94 23.80
CA VAL A 349 33.28 37.17 24.62
C VAL A 349 34.55 36.55 24.01
N SER A 350 34.44 35.53 23.18
CA SER A 350 35.61 34.79 22.70
C SER A 350 36.32 35.42 21.50
N PHE A 351 35.68 36.37 20.80
CA PHE A 351 36.26 36.98 19.59
C PHE A 351 37.49 37.84 19.90
N ILE A 352 37.39 38.64 20.94
CA ILE A 352 38.49 39.53 21.39
C ILE A 352 39.55 38.74 22.15
N THR A 353 39.15 37.77 22.98
CA THR A 353 40.12 36.94 23.75
C THR A 353 40.89 35.96 22.87
N ASN A 354 40.34 35.50 21.74
CA ASN A 354 41.04 34.65 20.79
C ASN A 354 42.09 35.42 19.96
N ILE A 355 41.84 36.70 19.65
CA ILE A 355 42.87 37.59 19.06
C ILE A 355 44.05 37.72 20.00
N ARG A 356 43.81 37.85 21.33
CA ARG A 356 44.85 37.97 22.35
C ARG A 356 45.70 36.73 22.60
N LYS A 357 45.23 35.55 22.16
CA LYS A 357 45.96 34.28 22.27
C LYS A 357 46.83 33.96 21.05
N VAL A 358 46.70 34.71 19.97
CA VAL A 358 47.45 34.52 18.71
C VAL A 358 48.56 35.55 18.54
N VAL A 359 48.53 36.64 19.32
CA VAL A 359 49.61 37.60 19.49
C VAL A 359 50.38 37.27 20.78
#